data_1cce510633dae0eafa30284658420ad3
#
_entry.id   1cce510633dae0eafa30284658420ad3
#
_cell.length_a   1.000
_cell.length_b   1.000
_cell.length_c   1.000
_cell.angle_alpha   90.00
_cell.angle_beta   90.00
_cell.angle_gamma   90.00
#
_symmetry.space_group_name_H-M   'P 1'
#
loop_
_entity.id
_entity.type
_entity.pdbx_description
1 polymer ?
#
loop_
_entity_poly.entity_id
_entity_poly.type
_entity_poly.pdbx_seq_one_letter_code
_entity_poly.pdbx_strand_id
1 'polypeptide(L)'
;MAKDSDNRQDGTFKRRQFIKTTATLASGVALAGSSVPGAAEAASKTSCKTPGCDYDVIVIGGGNAGAAAARDSMKNGYKTLLLEAGGRLGGRTFTADFHGTRIELGGTWVYNNQPFVWAEIERYGLEIEETPGAMPDAMYMIMKDGERLSFTEAELLEALAGWEQFTAAARTMIPRPYDILHNRDEVLAADGISALEHLNSLGLTPLQSSFCDGMIETVAHNSAAAISYAEVMRYYTLGGASFATFMDAVARFKLQQGTIGLINSMIEDGSPEVRLLTPVKAIKDLGDKVVVTTSAEEELTAAAVISCLPMNTVIDVDFTPPLPAGVVAAGKERHVGHGIKVYIKVEGDIGKVSTIAPGQPLNFIMTYKQGEDYSVLVAFGSHPNTLDQQAIQQALDVQLPGAKVLDISSYDWNGSPQSKGTWASYRPHWIKNYYAQFQKTQGRVYFGSGDHGEGWRGTIDGAIGAGVRAAQRVKARLG
;
A
#
# COMPACT_ATOMS: atom_id res chain seq x y z
N MET A 1 38.99 -50.36 27.29
CA MET A 1 37.93 -50.27 28.33
C MET A 1 37.41 -48.83 28.34
N ALA A 2 36.10 -48.74 28.36
CA ALA A 2 35.24 -47.58 28.58
C ALA A 2 35.17 -46.52 27.45
N LYS A 3 34.03 -46.56 26.83
CA LYS A 3 33.36 -45.55 26.00
C LYS A 3 32.93 -44.37 26.88
N ASP A 4 33.07 -43.15 26.35
CA ASP A 4 32.23 -42.06 26.77
C ASP A 4 31.65 -41.39 25.54
N SER A 5 30.32 -41.30 25.58
CA SER A 5 29.44 -40.83 24.53
C SER A 5 29.18 -39.33 24.68
N ASP A 6 29.47 -38.58 23.65
CA ASP A 6 29.22 -37.16 23.52
C ASP A 6 27.74 -36.94 23.21
N ASN A 7 27.02 -36.29 24.13
CA ASN A 7 25.58 -36.00 24.09
C ASN A 7 25.39 -34.54 23.73
N ARG A 8 25.25 -34.21 22.45
CA ARG A 8 24.86 -32.88 22.00
C ARG A 8 23.36 -32.77 21.99
N GLN A 9 22.83 -32.02 22.92
CA GLN A 9 21.41 -31.68 23.02
C GLN A 9 21.03 -30.70 21.90
N ASP A 10 20.12 -31.15 21.04
CA ASP A 10 19.43 -30.38 20.03
C ASP A 10 18.36 -29.50 20.71
N GLY A 11 18.56 -28.19 20.68
CA GLY A 11 17.67 -27.20 21.31
C GLY A 11 16.47 -26.84 20.43
N THR A 12 15.51 -27.74 20.23
CA THR A 12 14.23 -27.41 19.59
C THR A 12 13.28 -26.76 20.59
N PHE A 13 12.95 -25.49 20.35
CA PHE A 13 11.91 -24.77 21.08
C PHE A 13 10.54 -25.39 20.83
N LYS A 14 10.00 -26.12 21.81
CA LYS A 14 8.62 -26.63 21.78
C LYS A 14 7.65 -25.50 22.12
N ARG A 15 6.81 -25.10 21.18
CA ARG A 15 5.63 -24.26 21.40
C ARG A 15 4.65 -24.95 22.35
N ARG A 16 4.27 -24.27 23.43
CA ARG A 16 3.24 -24.74 24.39
C ARG A 16 1.88 -24.78 23.69
N GLN A 17 1.24 -25.94 23.76
CA GLN A 17 -0.17 -26.13 23.42
C GLN A 17 -1.05 -25.33 24.38
N PHE A 18 -1.91 -24.49 23.81
CA PHE A 18 -3.08 -23.98 24.53
C PHE A 18 -4.32 -24.81 24.17
N ILE A 19 -5.09 -25.11 25.18
CA ILE A 19 -6.15 -26.09 25.26
C ILE A 19 -7.35 -25.70 24.39
N LYS A 20 -7.80 -26.67 23.58
CA LYS A 20 -9.09 -26.63 22.88
C LYS A 20 -10.22 -26.89 23.86
N THR A 21 -11.25 -26.06 23.85
CA THR A 21 -12.58 -26.43 24.31
C THR A 21 -13.53 -26.36 23.13
N THR A 22 -14.02 -27.52 22.77
CA THR A 22 -14.97 -27.82 21.69
C THR A 22 -16.38 -27.41 22.09
N ALA A 23 -17.09 -26.74 21.19
CA ALA A 23 -18.55 -26.87 21.10
C ALA A 23 -18.94 -26.94 19.63
N THR A 24 -19.41 -28.10 19.25
CA THR A 24 -19.96 -28.46 17.94
C THR A 24 -21.38 -27.93 17.82
N LEU A 25 -21.68 -27.24 16.72
CA LEU A 25 -23.05 -27.26 16.17
C LEU A 25 -22.97 -27.11 14.63
N ALA A 26 -23.37 -28.18 13.98
CA ALA A 26 -23.59 -28.24 12.55
C ALA A 26 -24.93 -27.60 12.18
N SER A 27 -24.97 -26.86 11.09
CA SER A 27 -26.10 -26.86 10.14
C SER A 27 -25.76 -25.95 8.95
N GLY A 28 -25.87 -26.52 7.76
CA GLY A 28 -25.61 -25.80 6.51
C GLY A 28 -26.71 -24.80 6.18
N VAL A 29 -26.36 -23.78 5.46
CA VAL A 29 -27.29 -22.92 4.70
C VAL A 29 -26.64 -22.42 3.41
N ALA A 30 -27.44 -22.46 2.38
CA ALA A 30 -27.18 -22.11 1.00
C ALA A 30 -26.74 -20.66 0.77
N LEU A 31 -25.96 -20.50 -0.30
CA LEU A 31 -25.64 -19.20 -0.94
C LEU A 31 -26.92 -18.47 -1.38
N ALA A 32 -27.18 -17.35 -0.75
CA ALA A 32 -28.06 -16.30 -1.28
C ALA A 32 -27.35 -14.97 -1.06
N GLY A 33 -27.22 -14.17 -2.13
CA GLY A 33 -26.66 -12.84 -2.09
C GLY A 33 -27.40 -11.99 -1.06
N SER A 34 -26.72 -11.60 -0.01
CA SER A 34 -27.24 -10.66 0.98
C SER A 34 -26.64 -9.28 0.75
N SER A 35 -27.45 -8.41 0.12
CA SER A 35 -27.41 -6.98 0.42
C SER A 35 -27.35 -6.81 1.94
N VAL A 36 -26.37 -6.05 2.45
CA VAL A 36 -26.28 -5.69 3.86
C VAL A 36 -27.42 -4.70 4.20
N PRO A 37 -28.53 -5.14 4.80
CA PRO A 37 -29.47 -4.20 5.40
C PRO A 37 -29.09 -4.10 6.88
N GLY A 38 -28.60 -2.95 7.31
CA GLY A 38 -28.34 -2.75 8.74
C GLY A 38 -27.36 -1.64 9.10
N ALA A 39 -26.55 -1.17 8.16
CA ALA A 39 -25.61 -0.07 8.47
C ALA A 39 -26.28 1.31 8.62
N ALA A 40 -27.53 1.46 8.19
CA ALA A 40 -28.22 2.75 8.26
C ALA A 40 -28.91 3.03 9.61
N GLU A 41 -29.14 2.04 10.45
CA GLU A 41 -29.95 2.21 11.67
C GLU A 41 -29.14 2.29 12.97
N ALA A 42 -27.85 1.92 12.96
CA ALA A 42 -26.98 2.04 14.13
C ALA A 42 -26.17 3.36 14.18
N ALA A 43 -26.17 4.15 13.11
CA ALA A 43 -25.53 5.47 13.05
C ALA A 43 -26.31 6.48 13.86
N SER A 44 -26.06 6.46 15.14
CA SER A 44 -26.18 7.52 15.90
C SER A 44 -27.19 8.06 16.77
N LYS A 45 -26.79 7.97 17.94
CA LYS A 45 -27.32 8.82 19.03
C LYS A 45 -26.29 9.86 19.49
N THR A 46 -25.20 10.09 18.78
CA THR A 46 -24.24 11.14 19.13
C THR A 46 -24.76 12.46 18.56
N SER A 47 -25.25 13.32 19.42
CA SER A 47 -25.59 14.71 19.01
C SER A 47 -24.31 15.44 18.65
N CYS A 48 -24.39 16.31 17.64
CA CYS A 48 -23.27 17.17 17.27
C CYS A 48 -22.88 18.04 18.47
N LYS A 49 -21.60 18.03 18.85
CA LYS A 49 -21.05 18.86 19.93
C LYS A 49 -20.94 20.33 19.51
N THR A 50 -20.84 20.58 18.20
CA THR A 50 -20.67 21.92 17.64
C THR A 50 -22.02 22.47 17.19
N PRO A 51 -22.59 23.48 17.87
CA PRO A 51 -23.86 24.07 17.49
C PRO A 51 -23.86 24.64 16.06
N GLY A 52 -24.91 24.38 15.30
CA GLY A 52 -25.07 24.90 13.94
C GLY A 52 -24.29 24.15 12.85
N CYS A 53 -23.77 22.97 13.17
CA CYS A 53 -23.19 22.01 12.20
C CYS A 53 -24.03 20.73 12.14
N ASP A 54 -24.08 20.08 10.98
CA ASP A 54 -24.72 18.78 10.79
C ASP A 54 -23.89 17.66 11.41
N TYR A 55 -22.55 17.81 11.37
CA TYR A 55 -21.54 16.90 11.89
C TYR A 55 -20.45 17.64 12.65
N ASP A 56 -19.77 16.97 13.59
CA ASP A 56 -18.54 17.49 14.18
C ASP A 56 -17.37 17.31 13.20
N VAL A 57 -17.33 16.15 12.51
CA VAL A 57 -16.28 15.80 11.55
C VAL A 57 -16.87 15.19 10.29
N ILE A 58 -16.47 15.69 9.13
CA ILE A 58 -16.69 15.02 7.85
C ILE A 58 -15.32 14.49 7.36
N VAL A 59 -15.26 13.19 7.08
CA VAL A 59 -14.10 12.52 6.49
C VAL A 59 -14.38 12.27 5.01
N ILE A 60 -13.47 12.66 4.13
CA ILE A 60 -13.62 12.54 2.67
C ILE A 60 -12.64 11.51 2.13
N GLY A 61 -13.16 10.42 1.56
CA GLY A 61 -12.44 9.26 1.04
C GLY A 61 -12.46 8.06 1.98
N GLY A 62 -13.05 6.95 1.53
CA GLY A 62 -13.29 5.71 2.29
C GLY A 62 -12.16 4.66 2.14
N GLY A 63 -10.90 5.09 1.96
CA GLY A 63 -9.73 4.21 2.01
C GLY A 63 -9.27 3.94 3.45
N ASN A 64 -8.13 3.23 3.60
CA ASN A 64 -7.56 2.91 4.92
C ASN A 64 -7.36 4.15 5.81
N ALA A 65 -6.95 5.27 5.24
CA ALA A 65 -6.78 6.53 5.96
C ALA A 65 -8.11 7.07 6.48
N GLY A 66 -9.14 7.08 5.63
CA GLY A 66 -10.47 7.57 6.00
C GLY A 66 -11.18 6.68 7.01
N ALA A 67 -11.05 5.35 6.87
CA ALA A 67 -11.59 4.40 7.83
C ALA A 67 -10.99 4.60 9.23
N ALA A 68 -9.65 4.75 9.31
CA ALA A 68 -8.96 5.04 10.57
C ALA A 68 -9.35 6.40 11.15
N ALA A 69 -9.40 7.44 10.30
CA ALA A 69 -9.78 8.79 10.73
C ALA A 69 -11.23 8.85 11.23
N ALA A 70 -12.17 8.19 10.55
CA ALA A 70 -13.58 8.16 10.95
C ALA A 70 -13.77 7.39 12.25
N ARG A 71 -13.14 6.20 12.39
CA ARG A 71 -13.13 5.43 13.63
C ARG A 71 -12.64 6.27 14.81
N ASP A 72 -11.47 6.88 14.68
CA ASP A 72 -10.84 7.63 15.77
C ASP A 72 -11.64 8.91 16.11
N SER A 73 -12.25 9.55 15.12
CA SER A 73 -13.15 10.67 15.35
C SER A 73 -14.38 10.26 16.17
N MET A 74 -15.01 9.13 15.82
CA MET A 74 -16.12 8.54 16.59
C MET A 74 -15.70 8.17 18.02
N LYS A 75 -14.53 7.52 18.18
CA LYS A 75 -13.98 7.15 19.51
C LYS A 75 -13.66 8.37 20.38
N ASN A 76 -13.36 9.53 19.77
CA ASN A 76 -13.24 10.81 20.47
C ASN A 76 -14.60 11.45 20.79
N GLY A 77 -15.72 10.81 20.43
CA GLY A 77 -17.07 11.23 20.70
C GLY A 77 -17.60 12.30 19.74
N TYR A 78 -17.05 12.40 18.53
CA TYR A 78 -17.51 13.31 17.49
C TYR A 78 -18.52 12.62 16.57
N LYS A 79 -19.65 13.28 16.30
CA LYS A 79 -20.58 12.86 15.24
C LYS A 79 -19.88 12.95 13.90
N THR A 80 -19.59 11.80 13.29
CA THR A 80 -18.72 11.70 12.12
C THR A 80 -19.45 11.11 10.91
N LEU A 81 -19.29 11.78 9.76
CA LEU A 81 -19.73 11.31 8.44
C LEU A 81 -18.51 10.96 7.59
N LEU A 82 -18.51 9.79 6.98
CA LEU A 82 -17.53 9.36 5.97
C LEU A 82 -18.19 9.40 4.58
N LEU A 83 -17.64 10.23 3.69
CA LEU A 83 -18.06 10.35 2.29
C LEU A 83 -17.08 9.60 1.38
N GLU A 84 -17.59 8.69 0.56
CA GLU A 84 -16.81 7.94 -0.44
C GLU A 84 -17.44 8.15 -1.84
N ALA A 85 -16.58 8.51 -2.79
CA ALA A 85 -17.02 8.78 -4.16
C ALA A 85 -17.42 7.51 -4.92
N GLY A 86 -16.78 6.39 -4.61
CA GLY A 86 -17.02 5.10 -5.24
C GLY A 86 -18.15 4.29 -4.57
N GLY A 87 -18.51 3.17 -5.19
CA GLY A 87 -19.50 2.22 -4.67
C GLY A 87 -18.94 1.23 -3.64
N ARG A 88 -17.69 1.39 -3.18
CA ARG A 88 -17.03 0.52 -2.22
C ARG A 88 -16.06 1.29 -1.34
N LEU A 89 -15.82 0.78 -0.16
CA LEU A 89 -14.69 1.20 0.68
C LEU A 89 -13.38 0.54 0.20
N GLY A 90 -12.25 1.02 0.69
CA GLY A 90 -10.92 0.46 0.44
C GLY A 90 -9.97 1.41 -0.28
N GLY A 91 -10.48 2.34 -1.08
CA GLY A 91 -9.63 3.22 -1.89
C GLY A 91 -8.70 2.38 -2.80
N ARG A 92 -7.37 2.57 -2.67
CA ARG A 92 -6.34 1.84 -3.43
C ARG A 92 -6.00 0.45 -2.87
N THR A 93 -6.77 -0.10 -1.95
CA THR A 93 -6.85 -1.53 -1.66
C THR A 93 -8.17 -2.07 -2.22
N PHE A 94 -8.16 -3.26 -2.79
CA PHE A 94 -9.34 -3.83 -3.41
C PHE A 94 -9.27 -5.35 -3.39
N THR A 95 -9.98 -5.95 -2.44
CA THR A 95 -10.13 -7.39 -2.33
C THR A 95 -11.16 -7.89 -3.34
N ALA A 96 -10.81 -8.92 -4.11
CA ALA A 96 -11.68 -9.57 -5.10
C ALA A 96 -11.54 -11.09 -5.01
N ASP A 97 -12.48 -11.81 -5.63
CA ASP A 97 -12.35 -13.24 -5.90
C ASP A 97 -11.86 -13.48 -7.33
N PHE A 98 -10.91 -14.38 -7.48
CA PHE A 98 -10.41 -14.82 -8.78
C PHE A 98 -10.33 -16.35 -8.80
N HIS A 99 -11.34 -16.99 -9.37
CA HIS A 99 -11.48 -18.44 -9.41
C HIS A 99 -11.39 -19.10 -8.03
N GLY A 100 -12.11 -18.57 -7.04
CA GLY A 100 -12.10 -19.05 -5.66
C GLY A 100 -10.81 -18.73 -4.90
N THR A 101 -9.94 -17.89 -5.46
CA THR A 101 -8.75 -17.36 -4.78
C THR A 101 -9.01 -15.90 -4.43
N ARG A 102 -8.90 -15.56 -3.14
CA ARG A 102 -8.93 -14.16 -2.73
C ARG A 102 -7.66 -13.47 -3.20
N ILE A 103 -7.83 -12.40 -3.98
CA ILE A 103 -6.76 -11.56 -4.51
C ILE A 103 -6.91 -10.12 -4.06
N GLU A 104 -5.81 -9.39 -4.08
CA GLU A 104 -5.75 -7.97 -3.78
C GLU A 104 -5.32 -7.17 -5.02
N LEU A 105 -6.28 -6.58 -5.72
CA LEU A 105 -6.03 -5.83 -6.95
C LEU A 105 -5.22 -4.54 -6.72
N GLY A 106 -5.06 -4.12 -5.46
CA GLY A 106 -4.25 -2.97 -5.03
C GLY A 106 -3.21 -3.33 -3.98
N GLY A 107 -3.10 -2.51 -2.93
CA GLY A 107 -2.22 -2.77 -1.78
C GLY A 107 -2.54 -4.11 -1.13
N THR A 108 -1.51 -4.88 -0.78
CA THR A 108 -1.65 -6.29 -0.40
C THR A 108 -0.89 -6.61 0.88
N TRP A 109 0.42 -6.35 0.90
CA TRP A 109 1.32 -6.90 1.90
C TRP A 109 1.43 -6.01 3.13
N VAL A 110 1.58 -6.68 4.28
CA VAL A 110 1.69 -6.09 5.60
C VAL A 110 2.76 -6.83 6.41
N TYR A 111 3.43 -6.14 7.33
CA TYR A 111 4.43 -6.76 8.19
C TYR A 111 4.55 -6.04 9.54
N ASN A 112 5.18 -6.68 10.52
CA ASN A 112 5.26 -6.18 11.90
C ASN A 112 6.10 -4.90 12.07
N ASN A 113 6.94 -4.53 11.09
CA ASN A 113 7.67 -3.26 11.07
C ASN A 113 6.84 -2.10 10.48
N GLN A 114 5.58 -2.34 10.17
CA GLN A 114 4.55 -1.38 9.76
C GLN A 114 3.60 -1.15 10.96
N PRO A 115 3.92 -0.25 11.89
CA PRO A 115 3.34 -0.23 13.23
C PRO A 115 1.85 0.11 13.28
N PHE A 116 1.36 0.94 12.37
CA PHE A 116 -0.05 1.33 12.37
C PHE A 116 -0.95 0.20 11.86
N VAL A 117 -0.58 -0.45 10.76
CA VAL A 117 -1.38 -1.58 10.26
C VAL A 117 -1.25 -2.78 11.19
N TRP A 118 -0.06 -3.01 11.76
CA TRP A 118 0.14 -4.13 12.68
C TRP A 118 -0.68 -3.98 13.96
N ALA A 119 -0.76 -2.76 14.51
CA ALA A 119 -1.62 -2.47 15.67
C ALA A 119 -3.11 -2.77 15.40
N GLU A 120 -3.59 -2.54 14.16
CA GLU A 120 -4.95 -2.88 13.81
C GLU A 120 -5.16 -4.39 13.56
N ILE A 121 -4.15 -5.08 13.01
CA ILE A 121 -4.16 -6.55 12.87
C ILE A 121 -4.32 -7.21 14.24
N GLU A 122 -3.51 -6.80 15.22
CA GLU A 122 -3.59 -7.29 16.61
C GLU A 122 -4.92 -6.91 17.27
N ARG A 123 -5.38 -5.67 17.09
CA ARG A 123 -6.62 -5.15 17.67
C ARG A 123 -7.84 -5.96 17.25
N TYR A 124 -7.91 -6.35 15.97
CA TYR A 124 -9.06 -7.04 15.41
C TYR A 124 -8.86 -8.54 15.26
N GLY A 125 -7.73 -9.08 15.72
CA GLY A 125 -7.42 -10.49 15.62
C GLY A 125 -7.38 -11.00 14.18
N LEU A 126 -6.90 -10.19 13.25
CA LEU A 126 -6.81 -10.57 11.84
C LEU A 126 -5.66 -11.56 11.63
N GLU A 127 -5.89 -12.54 10.77
CA GLU A 127 -4.90 -13.56 10.45
C GLU A 127 -4.07 -13.17 9.24
N ILE A 128 -2.80 -13.56 9.25
CA ILE A 128 -1.89 -13.36 8.13
C ILE A 128 -1.51 -14.70 7.50
N GLU A 129 -1.26 -14.68 6.20
CA GLU A 129 -0.76 -15.82 5.43
C GLU A 129 0.42 -15.40 4.56
N GLU A 130 1.28 -16.36 4.20
CA GLU A 130 2.44 -16.10 3.34
C GLU A 130 2.06 -16.18 1.85
N THR A 131 2.75 -15.39 1.05
CA THR A 131 2.74 -15.49 -0.42
C THR A 131 3.81 -16.49 -0.84
N PRO A 132 3.46 -17.61 -1.48
CA PRO A 132 4.42 -18.69 -1.77
C PRO A 132 5.67 -18.24 -2.53
N GLY A 133 5.52 -17.39 -3.55
CA GLY A 133 6.62 -16.90 -4.37
C GLY A 133 7.53 -15.86 -3.70
N ALA A 134 7.22 -15.40 -2.47
CA ALA A 134 8.12 -14.55 -1.70
C ALA A 134 9.33 -15.32 -1.13
N MET A 135 9.18 -16.64 -0.99
CA MET A 135 10.26 -17.58 -0.67
C MET A 135 10.34 -18.62 -1.81
N PRO A 136 10.85 -18.25 -2.99
CA PRO A 136 10.79 -19.08 -4.16
C PRO A 136 11.78 -20.27 -4.08
N ASP A 137 11.33 -21.40 -4.65
CA ASP A 137 12.21 -22.55 -4.88
C ASP A 137 13.10 -22.34 -6.12
N ALA A 138 12.64 -21.49 -7.05
CA ALA A 138 13.39 -21.10 -8.25
C ALA A 138 13.20 -19.60 -8.55
N MET A 139 14.31 -18.91 -8.79
CA MET A 139 14.33 -17.50 -9.14
C MET A 139 14.97 -17.29 -10.50
N TYR A 140 14.35 -16.46 -11.33
CA TYR A 140 14.84 -16.16 -12.66
C TYR A 140 15.00 -14.66 -12.88
N MET A 141 15.87 -14.29 -13.80
CA MET A 141 15.99 -12.90 -14.24
C MET A 141 16.10 -12.84 -15.77
N ILE A 142 15.48 -11.82 -16.34
CA ILE A 142 15.77 -11.41 -17.71
C ILE A 142 16.75 -10.25 -17.62
N MET A 143 17.95 -10.48 -18.09
CA MET A 143 19.00 -9.47 -18.14
C MET A 143 18.62 -8.35 -19.12
N LYS A 144 19.26 -7.17 -18.99
CA LYS A 144 19.01 -6.04 -19.91
C LYS A 144 19.32 -6.33 -21.38
N ASP A 145 20.18 -7.29 -21.65
CA ASP A 145 20.49 -7.79 -23.00
C ASP A 145 19.52 -8.86 -23.51
N GLY A 146 18.53 -9.25 -22.69
CA GLY A 146 17.52 -10.24 -22.98
C GLY A 146 17.87 -11.68 -22.61
N GLU A 147 19.07 -11.94 -22.07
CA GLU A 147 19.44 -13.26 -21.57
C GLU A 147 18.56 -13.64 -20.37
N ARG A 148 18.07 -14.90 -20.37
CA ARG A 148 17.34 -15.48 -19.24
C ARG A 148 18.29 -16.24 -18.34
N LEU A 149 18.47 -15.74 -17.13
CA LEU A 149 19.27 -16.34 -16.08
C LEU A 149 18.38 -17.14 -15.11
N SER A 150 18.82 -18.34 -14.72
CA SER A 150 18.32 -19.07 -13.55
C SER A 150 19.32 -18.89 -12.43
N PHE A 151 18.94 -18.22 -11.34
CA PHE A 151 19.89 -17.93 -10.26
C PHE A 151 20.45 -19.19 -9.62
N THR A 152 21.77 -19.28 -9.58
CA THR A 152 22.49 -20.08 -8.60
C THR A 152 22.62 -19.29 -7.29
N GLU A 153 23.02 -19.96 -6.21
CA GLU A 153 23.31 -19.29 -4.93
C GLU A 153 24.40 -18.20 -5.10
N ALA A 154 25.45 -18.48 -5.88
CA ALA A 154 26.52 -17.53 -6.11
C ALA A 154 26.06 -16.28 -6.86
N GLU A 155 25.26 -16.43 -7.90
CA GLU A 155 24.69 -15.31 -8.66
C GLU A 155 23.69 -14.49 -7.84
N LEU A 156 22.90 -15.15 -7.00
CA LEU A 156 22.02 -14.44 -6.08
C LEU A 156 22.81 -13.61 -5.06
N LEU A 157 23.87 -14.16 -4.50
CA LEU A 157 24.77 -13.43 -3.59
C LEU A 157 25.46 -12.26 -4.30
N GLU A 158 25.88 -12.42 -5.55
CA GLU A 158 26.43 -11.33 -6.36
C GLU A 158 25.40 -10.23 -6.58
N ALA A 159 24.17 -10.57 -6.99
CA ALA A 159 23.09 -9.61 -7.20
C ALA A 159 22.76 -8.84 -5.92
N LEU A 160 22.67 -9.53 -4.78
CA LEU A 160 22.43 -8.92 -3.46
C LEU A 160 23.58 -8.00 -3.03
N ALA A 161 24.83 -8.32 -3.34
CA ALA A 161 25.98 -7.43 -3.07
C ALA A 161 25.84 -6.11 -3.84
N GLY A 162 25.30 -6.13 -5.07
CA GLY A 162 24.97 -4.91 -5.81
C GLY A 162 23.89 -4.09 -5.12
N TRP A 163 22.84 -4.74 -4.61
CA TRP A 163 21.78 -4.07 -3.84
C TRP A 163 22.30 -3.45 -2.54
N GLU A 164 23.17 -4.15 -1.82
CA GLU A 164 23.83 -3.62 -0.62
C GLU A 164 24.70 -2.41 -0.94
N GLN A 165 25.42 -2.43 -2.07
CA GLN A 165 26.19 -1.26 -2.52
C GLN A 165 25.29 -0.09 -2.88
N PHE A 166 24.19 -0.33 -3.60
CA PHE A 166 23.20 0.69 -3.95
C PHE A 166 22.56 1.31 -2.71
N THR A 167 22.30 0.54 -1.67
CA THR A 167 21.59 0.98 -0.45
C THR A 167 22.52 1.32 0.71
N ALA A 168 23.83 1.33 0.52
CA ALA A 168 24.82 1.48 1.59
C ALA A 168 24.61 2.70 2.50
N ALA A 169 24.15 3.81 1.93
CA ALA A 169 23.90 5.05 2.68
C ALA A 169 22.56 5.07 3.47
N ALA A 170 21.69 4.08 3.32
CA ALA A 170 20.32 4.15 3.83
C ALA A 170 20.24 4.45 5.33
N ARG A 171 21.00 3.72 6.16
CA ARG A 171 20.98 3.86 7.63
C ARG A 171 21.58 5.18 8.11
N THR A 172 22.61 5.70 7.44
CA THR A 172 23.28 6.95 7.81
C THR A 172 22.52 8.16 7.32
N MET A 173 22.01 8.10 6.09
CA MET A 173 21.22 9.16 5.48
C MET A 173 19.86 9.34 6.18
N ILE A 174 19.15 8.23 6.47
CA ILE A 174 17.79 8.26 7.05
C ILE A 174 17.74 7.44 8.34
N PRO A 175 18.44 7.82 9.41
CA PRO A 175 18.43 7.09 10.69
C PRO A 175 17.08 7.16 11.41
N ARG A 176 16.23 8.11 11.03
CA ARG A 176 14.87 8.33 11.55
C ARG A 176 13.86 8.35 10.40
N PRO A 177 13.41 7.20 9.89
CA PRO A 177 12.59 7.17 8.68
C PRO A 177 11.19 7.79 8.82
N TYR A 178 10.72 8.03 10.06
CA TYR A 178 9.51 8.82 10.37
C TYR A 178 9.79 10.32 10.51
N ASP A 179 11.07 10.74 10.55
CA ASP A 179 11.55 12.12 10.50
C ASP A 179 12.56 12.24 9.36
N ILE A 180 12.07 12.18 8.13
CA ILE A 180 12.91 12.11 6.92
C ILE A 180 13.88 13.28 6.79
N LEU A 181 13.57 14.44 7.38
CA LEU A 181 14.42 15.63 7.34
C LEU A 181 15.37 15.73 8.54
N HIS A 182 15.58 14.66 9.32
CA HIS A 182 16.56 14.65 10.41
C HIS A 182 17.97 14.99 9.92
N ASN A 183 18.45 14.28 8.89
CA ASN A 183 19.70 14.59 8.19
C ASN A 183 19.38 15.36 6.89
N ARG A 184 18.83 16.56 7.07
CA ARG A 184 18.17 17.32 6.01
C ARG A 184 19.04 17.52 4.75
N ASP A 185 20.29 17.90 4.92
CA ASP A 185 21.13 18.26 3.79
C ASP A 185 21.54 17.04 2.96
N GLU A 186 21.82 15.90 3.59
CA GLU A 186 22.09 14.63 2.92
C GLU A 186 20.85 14.11 2.19
N VAL A 187 19.69 14.16 2.84
CA VAL A 187 18.42 13.73 2.23
C VAL A 187 18.06 14.61 1.03
N LEU A 188 18.22 15.94 1.14
CA LEU A 188 17.90 16.83 0.02
C LEU A 188 18.90 16.73 -1.13
N ALA A 189 20.15 16.36 -0.86
CA ALA A 189 21.12 16.05 -1.93
C ALA A 189 20.69 14.76 -2.66
N ALA A 190 20.33 13.72 -1.92
CA ALA A 190 19.83 12.46 -2.49
C ALA A 190 18.46 12.60 -3.18
N ASP A 191 17.59 13.51 -2.68
CA ASP A 191 16.31 13.86 -3.33
C ASP A 191 16.52 14.53 -4.68
N GLY A 192 17.68 15.17 -4.88
CA GLY A 192 18.03 15.89 -6.11
C GLY A 192 18.34 14.99 -7.30
N ILE A 193 18.53 13.69 -7.10
CA ILE A 193 18.88 12.72 -8.15
C ILE A 193 17.88 11.58 -8.20
N SER A 194 17.73 11.00 -9.39
CA SER A 194 16.96 9.78 -9.56
C SER A 194 17.71 8.54 -9.05
N ALA A 195 16.96 7.48 -8.75
CA ALA A 195 17.55 6.19 -8.39
C ALA A 195 18.41 5.62 -9.54
N LEU A 196 18.03 5.85 -10.81
CA LEU A 196 18.81 5.43 -11.97
C LEU A 196 20.17 6.17 -12.07
N GLU A 197 20.17 7.49 -11.83
CA GLU A 197 21.44 8.27 -11.83
C GLU A 197 22.39 7.75 -10.76
N HIS A 198 21.91 7.47 -9.54
CA HIS A 198 22.72 6.85 -8.50
C HIS A 198 23.20 5.47 -8.91
N LEU A 199 22.30 4.60 -9.40
CA LEU A 199 22.65 3.24 -9.86
C LEU A 199 23.78 3.26 -10.88
N ASN A 200 23.69 4.14 -11.88
CA ASN A 200 24.71 4.26 -12.94
C ASN A 200 26.06 4.78 -12.44
N SER A 201 26.09 5.46 -11.30
CA SER A 201 27.34 5.99 -10.71
C SER A 201 28.18 4.92 -9.98
N LEU A 202 27.62 3.74 -9.70
CA LEU A 202 28.24 2.75 -8.82
C LEU A 202 29.23 1.80 -9.51
N GLY A 203 29.23 1.72 -10.86
CA GLY A 203 30.11 0.80 -11.60
C GLY A 203 29.83 -0.67 -11.33
N LEU A 204 28.57 -1.05 -11.13
CA LEU A 204 28.11 -2.42 -10.86
C LEU A 204 28.32 -3.35 -12.05
N THR A 205 28.41 -4.66 -11.79
CA THR A 205 28.39 -5.67 -12.85
C THR A 205 27.06 -5.65 -13.60
N PRO A 206 26.97 -6.22 -14.83
CA PRO A 206 25.68 -6.31 -15.53
C PRO A 206 24.59 -7.01 -14.73
N LEU A 207 24.94 -8.08 -14.00
CA LEU A 207 24.01 -8.82 -13.13
C LEU A 207 23.51 -7.95 -11.99
N GLN A 208 24.39 -7.30 -11.26
CA GLN A 208 24.06 -6.40 -10.16
C GLN A 208 23.18 -5.23 -10.62
N SER A 209 23.57 -4.60 -11.74
CA SER A 209 22.82 -3.46 -12.31
C SER A 209 21.42 -3.87 -12.77
N SER A 210 21.26 -5.02 -13.42
CA SER A 210 19.95 -5.53 -13.87
C SER A 210 19.06 -5.86 -12.67
N PHE A 211 19.61 -6.53 -11.65
CA PHE A 211 18.85 -6.84 -10.43
C PHE A 211 18.38 -5.59 -9.71
N CYS A 212 19.27 -4.63 -9.47
CA CYS A 212 18.92 -3.38 -8.81
C CYS A 212 17.87 -2.59 -9.58
N ASP A 213 18.00 -2.50 -10.91
CA ASP A 213 17.04 -1.76 -11.75
C ASP A 213 15.65 -2.38 -11.67
N GLY A 214 15.53 -3.72 -11.80
CA GLY A 214 14.25 -4.41 -11.70
C GLY A 214 13.59 -4.27 -10.31
N MET A 215 14.39 -4.28 -9.24
CA MET A 215 13.89 -4.02 -7.89
C MET A 215 13.43 -2.58 -7.71
N ILE A 216 14.18 -1.60 -8.23
CA ILE A 216 13.81 -0.18 -8.17
C ILE A 216 12.53 0.06 -8.98
N GLU A 217 12.41 -0.48 -10.19
CA GLU A 217 11.18 -0.40 -11.01
C GLU A 217 9.96 -0.94 -10.26
N THR A 218 10.13 -2.06 -9.55
CA THR A 218 9.05 -2.65 -8.74
C THR A 218 8.66 -1.74 -7.59
N VAL A 219 9.61 -1.17 -6.86
CA VAL A 219 9.37 -0.22 -5.76
C VAL A 219 8.72 1.08 -6.26
N ALA A 220 9.21 1.61 -7.37
CA ALA A 220 8.69 2.82 -7.99
C ALA A 220 7.31 2.62 -8.62
N HIS A 221 7.01 1.39 -9.09
CA HIS A 221 5.93 1.08 -10.02
C HIS A 221 6.00 1.98 -11.26
N ASN A 222 7.21 2.18 -11.72
CA ASN A 222 7.64 3.03 -12.83
C ASN A 222 9.13 2.77 -13.10
N SER A 223 9.73 3.47 -14.06
CA SER A 223 11.17 3.39 -14.30
C SER A 223 11.99 3.93 -13.11
N ALA A 224 13.22 3.42 -12.96
CA ALA A 224 14.15 3.90 -11.94
C ALA A 224 14.55 5.37 -12.11
N ALA A 225 14.38 5.95 -13.30
CA ALA A 225 14.59 7.36 -13.57
C ALA A 225 13.49 8.27 -12.99
N ALA A 226 12.30 7.72 -12.71
CA ALA A 226 11.16 8.50 -12.25
C ALA A 226 11.16 8.72 -10.74
N ILE A 227 11.80 7.85 -9.95
CA ILE A 227 11.80 7.88 -8.49
C ILE A 227 13.07 8.55 -7.95
N SER A 228 12.91 9.35 -6.88
CA SER A 228 14.06 9.91 -6.14
C SER A 228 14.88 8.80 -5.46
N TYR A 229 16.21 8.92 -5.48
CA TYR A 229 17.09 8.03 -4.73
C TYR A 229 16.77 8.06 -3.23
N ALA A 230 16.52 9.24 -2.65
CA ALA A 230 16.13 9.37 -1.25
C ALA A 230 14.85 8.59 -0.91
N GLU A 231 13.91 8.48 -1.85
CA GLU A 231 12.67 7.74 -1.64
C GLU A 231 12.89 6.22 -1.56
N VAL A 232 13.77 5.67 -2.38
CA VAL A 232 14.17 4.26 -2.30
C VAL A 232 14.89 4.00 -0.97
N MET A 233 15.79 4.90 -0.55
CA MET A 233 16.49 4.79 0.74
C MET A 233 15.52 4.81 1.93
N ARG A 234 14.50 5.65 1.88
CA ARG A 234 13.44 5.70 2.91
C ARG A 234 12.70 4.38 3.03
N TYR A 235 12.24 3.81 1.91
CA TYR A 235 11.58 2.50 1.91
C TYR A 235 12.47 1.41 2.46
N TYR A 236 13.71 1.37 2.02
CA TYR A 236 14.67 0.35 2.47
C TYR A 236 14.98 0.47 3.96
N THR A 237 15.17 1.69 4.48
CA THR A 237 15.40 1.92 5.91
C THR A 237 14.19 1.50 6.75
N LEU A 238 12.96 1.82 6.31
CA LEU A 238 11.73 1.35 6.95
C LEU A 238 11.63 -0.18 6.96
N GLY A 239 12.10 -0.84 5.90
CA GLY A 239 12.26 -2.28 5.82
C GLY A 239 13.39 -2.85 6.69
N GLY A 240 13.97 -2.05 7.60
CA GLY A 240 15.04 -2.48 8.52
C GLY A 240 16.44 -2.38 7.92
N ALA A 241 16.61 -1.78 6.74
CA ALA A 241 17.85 -1.73 5.96
C ALA A 241 18.52 -3.12 5.84
N SER A 242 17.70 -4.09 5.51
CA SER A 242 18.04 -5.49 5.22
C SER A 242 17.14 -5.97 4.08
N PHE A 243 17.72 -6.58 3.05
CA PHE A 243 16.95 -7.05 1.91
C PHE A 243 15.86 -8.05 2.32
N ALA A 244 16.18 -9.01 3.19
CA ALA A 244 15.23 -10.02 3.64
C ALA A 244 14.02 -9.38 4.40
N THR A 245 14.30 -8.50 5.37
CA THR A 245 13.23 -7.82 6.14
C THR A 245 12.43 -6.87 5.25
N PHE A 246 13.07 -6.24 4.27
CA PHE A 246 12.39 -5.40 3.30
C PHE A 246 11.41 -6.25 2.44
N MET A 247 11.85 -7.41 1.92
CA MET A 247 10.98 -8.32 1.17
C MET A 247 9.84 -8.88 2.01
N ASP A 248 10.07 -9.19 3.30
CA ASP A 248 9.02 -9.58 4.22
C ASP A 248 7.92 -8.50 4.31
N ALA A 249 8.31 -7.22 4.36
CA ALA A 249 7.38 -6.10 4.49
C ALA A 249 6.57 -5.81 3.21
N VAL A 250 7.14 -6.06 2.03
CA VAL A 250 6.55 -5.59 0.75
C VAL A 250 6.07 -6.71 -0.18
N ALA A 251 6.34 -8.01 0.15
CA ALA A 251 6.04 -9.11 -0.75
C ALA A 251 5.50 -10.40 -0.07
N ARG A 252 5.75 -10.61 1.25
CA ARG A 252 5.56 -11.92 1.85
C ARG A 252 4.23 -12.11 2.55
N PHE A 253 3.85 -11.25 3.48
CA PHE A 253 2.71 -11.47 4.35
C PHE A 253 1.50 -10.65 3.90
N LYS A 254 0.32 -11.28 3.85
CA LYS A 254 -0.96 -10.67 3.49
C LYS A 254 -2.05 -11.09 4.45
N LEU A 255 -3.13 -10.31 4.48
CA LEU A 255 -4.29 -10.61 5.33
C LEU A 255 -5.11 -11.75 4.76
N GLN A 256 -5.39 -12.77 5.57
CA GLN A 256 -6.22 -13.91 5.18
C GLN A 256 -7.66 -13.48 4.89
N GLN A 257 -8.18 -12.49 5.64
CA GLN A 257 -9.51 -11.90 5.42
C GLN A 257 -9.55 -10.89 4.26
N GLY A 258 -8.39 -10.60 3.65
CA GLY A 258 -8.21 -9.52 2.70
C GLY A 258 -8.14 -8.14 3.35
N THR A 259 -7.70 -7.15 2.58
CA THR A 259 -7.63 -5.76 3.06
C THR A 259 -9.00 -5.16 3.37
N ILE A 260 -10.05 -5.67 2.75
CA ILE A 260 -11.43 -5.28 3.07
C ILE A 260 -11.84 -5.70 4.48
N GLY A 261 -11.34 -6.82 4.99
CA GLY A 261 -11.57 -7.25 6.38
C GLY A 261 -11.05 -6.22 7.38
N LEU A 262 -9.86 -5.69 7.16
CA LEU A 262 -9.29 -4.63 7.99
C LEU A 262 -10.14 -3.35 7.96
N ILE A 263 -10.57 -2.92 6.78
CA ILE A 263 -11.42 -1.72 6.63
C ILE A 263 -12.76 -1.90 7.33
N ASN A 264 -13.43 -3.02 7.12
CA ASN A 264 -14.71 -3.31 7.76
C ASN A 264 -14.58 -3.32 9.29
N SER A 265 -13.52 -3.93 9.83
CA SER A 265 -13.25 -3.93 11.27
C SER A 265 -13.09 -2.50 11.84
N MET A 266 -12.37 -1.62 11.14
CA MET A 266 -12.25 -0.21 11.56
C MET A 266 -13.61 0.52 11.50
N ILE A 267 -14.41 0.31 10.46
CA ILE A 267 -15.73 0.94 10.31
C ILE A 267 -16.70 0.43 11.38
N GLU A 268 -16.73 -0.86 11.64
CA GLU A 268 -17.56 -1.49 12.68
C GLU A 268 -17.18 -0.97 14.07
N ASP A 269 -15.87 -0.89 14.37
CA ASP A 269 -15.37 -0.40 15.66
C ASP A 269 -15.70 1.08 15.92
N GLY A 270 -15.68 1.93 14.90
CA GLY A 270 -16.03 3.34 15.01
C GLY A 270 -17.54 3.62 14.83
N SER A 271 -18.20 2.83 14.01
CA SER A 271 -19.61 3.00 13.59
C SER A 271 -19.94 4.43 13.10
N PRO A 272 -19.14 5.06 12.21
CA PRO A 272 -19.50 6.34 11.62
C PRO A 272 -20.69 6.19 10.66
N GLU A 273 -21.38 7.29 10.38
CA GLU A 273 -22.26 7.32 9.20
C GLU A 273 -21.39 7.22 7.92
N VAL A 274 -21.74 6.32 6.99
CA VAL A 274 -21.01 6.12 5.74
C VAL A 274 -21.94 6.35 4.56
N ARG A 275 -21.53 7.21 3.63
CA ARG A 275 -22.23 7.42 2.37
C ARG A 275 -21.31 7.10 1.19
N LEU A 276 -21.65 6.04 0.48
CA LEU A 276 -21.00 5.66 -0.79
C LEU A 276 -21.64 6.44 -1.95
N LEU A 277 -20.99 6.43 -3.11
CA LEU A 277 -21.43 7.11 -4.33
C LEU A 277 -21.71 8.62 -4.10
N THR A 278 -20.96 9.22 -3.18
CA THR A 278 -21.14 10.62 -2.77
C THR A 278 -19.83 11.40 -2.99
N PRO A 279 -19.47 11.70 -4.24
CA PRO A 279 -18.27 12.48 -4.54
C PRO A 279 -18.43 13.93 -4.06
N VAL A 280 -17.35 14.45 -3.46
CA VAL A 280 -17.25 15.84 -3.01
C VAL A 280 -16.73 16.70 -4.14
N LYS A 281 -17.42 17.83 -4.39
CA LYS A 281 -17.09 18.82 -5.41
C LYS A 281 -16.32 20.02 -4.84
N ALA A 282 -16.72 20.49 -3.64
CA ALA A 282 -16.11 21.65 -3.03
C ALA A 282 -16.02 21.56 -1.50
N ILE A 283 -15.01 22.22 -0.93
CA ILE A 283 -14.77 22.37 0.50
C ILE A 283 -14.49 23.84 0.80
N LYS A 284 -15.38 24.48 1.59
CA LYS A 284 -15.27 25.89 1.94
C LYS A 284 -15.13 26.07 3.45
N ASP A 285 -13.97 26.49 3.92
CA ASP A 285 -13.72 26.86 5.32
C ASP A 285 -14.20 28.30 5.56
N LEU A 286 -15.20 28.47 6.41
CA LEU A 286 -15.79 29.76 6.78
C LEU A 286 -15.14 30.37 8.04
N GLY A 287 -14.14 29.66 8.65
CA GLY A 287 -13.46 30.09 9.87
C GLY A 287 -14.10 29.53 11.15
N ASP A 288 -15.41 29.52 11.26
CA ASP A 288 -16.18 28.92 12.36
C ASP A 288 -16.63 27.49 12.05
N LYS A 289 -16.93 27.19 10.79
CA LYS A 289 -17.32 25.88 10.27
C LYS A 289 -16.84 25.67 8.85
N VAL A 290 -16.93 24.43 8.36
CA VAL A 290 -16.64 24.05 6.97
C VAL A 290 -17.93 23.62 6.29
N VAL A 291 -18.11 24.07 5.05
CA VAL A 291 -19.19 23.59 4.16
C VAL A 291 -18.56 22.64 3.14
N VAL A 292 -19.10 21.44 3.05
CA VAL A 292 -18.74 20.42 2.06
C VAL A 292 -19.89 20.32 1.07
N THR A 293 -19.61 20.57 -0.22
CA THR A 293 -20.60 20.44 -1.29
C THR A 293 -20.35 19.18 -2.07
N THR A 294 -21.35 18.33 -2.19
CA THR A 294 -21.29 17.10 -2.99
C THR A 294 -21.54 17.39 -4.48
N SER A 295 -21.24 16.43 -5.35
CA SER A 295 -21.55 16.55 -6.78
C SER A 295 -23.05 16.57 -7.10
N ALA A 296 -23.90 16.20 -6.13
CA ALA A 296 -25.34 16.33 -6.19
C ALA A 296 -25.86 17.72 -5.67
N GLU A 297 -24.95 18.68 -5.48
CA GLU A 297 -25.20 20.02 -4.95
C GLU A 297 -25.78 20.04 -3.50
N GLU A 298 -25.65 18.93 -2.76
CA GLU A 298 -25.97 18.90 -1.34
C GLU A 298 -24.88 19.60 -0.53
N GLU A 299 -25.25 20.52 0.34
CA GLU A 299 -24.35 21.18 1.28
C GLU A 299 -24.44 20.53 2.66
N LEU A 300 -23.30 20.12 3.20
CA LEU A 300 -23.14 19.54 4.52
C LEU A 300 -22.18 20.41 5.35
N THR A 301 -22.52 20.64 6.61
CA THR A 301 -21.71 21.49 7.50
C THR A 301 -21.00 20.67 8.57
N ALA A 302 -19.73 21.01 8.85
CA ALA A 302 -18.95 20.36 9.91
C ALA A 302 -18.05 21.35 10.66
N ALA A 303 -17.72 21.01 11.90
CA ALA A 303 -16.73 21.77 12.68
C ALA A 303 -15.28 21.56 12.15
N ALA A 304 -15.01 20.41 11.57
CA ALA A 304 -13.73 20.08 10.91
C ALA A 304 -13.93 19.08 9.76
N VAL A 305 -13.02 19.12 8.79
CA VAL A 305 -12.97 18.17 7.66
C VAL A 305 -11.62 17.46 7.65
N ILE A 306 -11.63 16.14 7.46
CA ILE A 306 -10.43 15.36 7.19
C ILE A 306 -10.48 14.91 5.73
N SER A 307 -9.60 15.48 4.89
CA SER A 307 -9.43 15.08 3.50
C SER A 307 -8.43 13.93 3.40
N CYS A 308 -8.92 12.73 3.07
CA CYS A 308 -8.13 11.53 2.83
C CYS A 308 -7.95 11.26 1.32
N LEU A 309 -8.15 12.28 0.50
CA LEU A 309 -8.02 12.19 -0.95
C LEU A 309 -6.57 11.93 -1.37
N PRO A 310 -6.34 11.09 -2.39
CA PRO A 310 -5.02 10.93 -2.98
C PRO A 310 -4.45 12.25 -3.50
N MET A 311 -3.13 12.38 -3.47
CA MET A 311 -2.40 13.56 -3.98
C MET A 311 -2.78 13.91 -5.43
N ASN A 312 -2.97 12.89 -6.26
CA ASN A 312 -3.29 13.06 -7.67
C ASN A 312 -4.72 13.55 -7.93
N THR A 313 -5.61 13.45 -6.95
CA THR A 313 -7.06 13.77 -7.09
C THR A 313 -7.52 14.90 -6.16
N VAL A 314 -6.75 15.27 -5.15
CA VAL A 314 -7.11 16.37 -4.25
C VAL A 314 -7.34 17.69 -4.98
N ILE A 315 -6.68 17.88 -6.12
CA ILE A 315 -6.81 19.07 -6.97
C ILE A 315 -8.09 19.09 -7.83
N ASP A 316 -8.85 18.00 -7.86
CA ASP A 316 -10.15 17.94 -8.55
C ASP A 316 -11.29 18.51 -7.69
N VAL A 317 -11.02 18.81 -6.43
CA VAL A 317 -11.98 19.41 -5.49
C VAL A 317 -11.68 20.90 -5.34
N ASP A 318 -12.70 21.73 -5.39
CA ASP A 318 -12.59 23.18 -5.21
C ASP A 318 -12.41 23.52 -3.72
N PHE A 319 -11.29 24.12 -3.36
CA PHE A 319 -11.01 24.57 -1.99
C PHE A 319 -11.13 26.08 -1.85
N THR A 320 -11.81 26.52 -0.79
CA THR A 320 -11.82 27.92 -0.35
C THR A 320 -11.46 27.99 1.14
N PRO A 321 -10.34 28.61 1.54
CA PRO A 321 -9.29 29.18 0.69
C PRO A 321 -8.64 28.16 -0.26
N PRO A 322 -8.01 28.60 -1.37
CA PRO A 322 -7.39 27.66 -2.33
C PRO A 322 -6.24 26.86 -1.70
N LEU A 323 -6.01 25.65 -2.21
CA LEU A 323 -4.88 24.81 -1.80
C LEU A 323 -3.53 25.54 -1.97
N PRO A 324 -2.54 25.24 -1.11
CA PRO A 324 -1.19 25.75 -1.29
C PRO A 324 -0.63 25.43 -2.69
N ALA A 325 0.08 26.38 -3.28
CA ALA A 325 0.59 26.26 -4.66
C ALA A 325 1.41 24.99 -4.90
N GLY A 326 2.20 24.56 -3.92
CA GLY A 326 2.98 23.31 -4.03
C GLY A 326 2.13 22.05 -3.98
N VAL A 327 1.00 22.04 -3.27
CA VAL A 327 0.05 20.92 -3.30
C VAL A 327 -0.58 20.82 -4.70
N VAL A 328 -0.96 21.96 -5.27
CA VAL A 328 -1.51 22.03 -6.64
C VAL A 328 -0.47 21.59 -7.68
N ALA A 329 0.77 22.03 -7.54
CA ALA A 329 1.87 21.66 -8.44
C ALA A 329 2.12 20.14 -8.40
N ALA A 330 2.27 19.56 -7.21
CA ALA A 330 2.46 18.11 -7.04
C ALA A 330 1.29 17.29 -7.58
N GLY A 331 0.04 17.71 -7.34
CA GLY A 331 -1.14 17.05 -7.89
C GLY A 331 -1.17 17.06 -9.43
N LYS A 332 -0.68 18.15 -10.07
CA LYS A 332 -0.56 18.24 -11.53
C LYS A 332 0.56 17.36 -12.09
N GLU A 333 1.71 17.33 -11.41
CA GLU A 333 2.84 16.48 -11.79
C GLU A 333 2.54 15.00 -11.57
N ARG A 334 1.70 14.67 -10.60
CA ARG A 334 1.37 13.33 -10.09
C ARG A 334 2.60 12.60 -9.51
N HIS A 335 2.37 11.78 -8.50
CA HIS A 335 3.41 10.92 -7.93
C HIS A 335 3.90 9.87 -8.96
N VAL A 336 5.00 9.18 -8.63
CA VAL A 336 5.68 8.25 -9.53
C VAL A 336 4.84 7.03 -9.90
N GLY A 337 4.10 6.44 -8.94
CA GLY A 337 3.42 5.17 -9.12
C GLY A 337 2.36 5.20 -10.22
N HIS A 338 2.69 4.58 -11.36
CA HIS A 338 1.87 4.59 -12.60
C HIS A 338 1.93 3.27 -13.36
N GLY A 339 2.36 2.19 -12.73
CA GLY A 339 2.44 0.87 -13.33
C GLY A 339 1.11 0.10 -13.29
N ILE A 340 1.21 -1.20 -13.56
CA ILE A 340 0.10 -2.15 -13.51
C ILE A 340 0.39 -3.26 -12.51
N LYS A 341 -0.67 -3.84 -11.95
CA LYS A 341 -0.65 -5.09 -11.21
C LYS A 341 -1.66 -6.04 -11.83
N VAL A 342 -1.25 -7.27 -12.10
CA VAL A 342 -2.11 -8.29 -12.72
C VAL A 342 -1.96 -9.62 -11.99
N TYR A 343 -3.07 -10.32 -11.78
CA TYR A 343 -3.12 -11.71 -11.39
C TYR A 343 -3.31 -12.57 -12.62
N ILE A 344 -2.54 -13.65 -12.70
CA ILE A 344 -2.48 -14.52 -13.86
C ILE A 344 -2.75 -15.94 -13.39
N LYS A 345 -3.84 -16.54 -13.86
CA LYS A 345 -4.11 -17.95 -13.67
C LYS A 345 -3.38 -18.73 -14.74
N VAL A 346 -2.51 -19.66 -14.32
CA VAL A 346 -1.74 -20.53 -15.22
C VAL A 346 -2.09 -22.01 -14.97
N GLU A 347 -1.98 -22.82 -16.05
CA GLU A 347 -2.27 -24.26 -16.01
C GLU A 347 -1.28 -25.00 -15.11
N GLY A 348 -1.78 -25.86 -14.24
CA GLY A 348 -1.00 -26.78 -13.41
C GLY A 348 -0.21 -26.11 -12.27
N ASP A 349 0.58 -26.95 -11.60
CA ASP A 349 1.52 -26.50 -10.56
C ASP A 349 2.84 -26.06 -11.21
N ILE A 350 3.17 -24.77 -11.10
CA ILE A 350 4.44 -24.22 -11.60
C ILE A 350 5.48 -24.04 -10.50
N GLY A 351 5.20 -24.50 -9.28
CA GLY A 351 6.05 -24.32 -8.10
C GLY A 351 6.04 -22.90 -7.54
N LYS A 352 6.92 -22.68 -6.56
CA LYS A 352 7.14 -21.35 -5.98
C LYS A 352 8.24 -20.67 -6.79
N VAL A 353 7.83 -19.79 -7.68
CA VAL A 353 8.76 -19.07 -8.57
C VAL A 353 8.69 -17.57 -8.34
N SER A 354 9.81 -16.91 -8.64
CA SER A 354 9.89 -15.45 -8.74
C SER A 354 10.75 -15.06 -9.93
N THR A 355 10.38 -13.99 -10.63
CA THR A 355 11.15 -13.45 -11.76
C THR A 355 11.37 -11.94 -11.59
N ILE A 356 12.53 -11.46 -12.03
CA ILE A 356 12.87 -10.05 -12.15
C ILE A 356 13.26 -9.79 -13.60
N ALA A 357 12.67 -8.76 -14.22
CA ALA A 357 12.84 -8.50 -15.64
C ALA A 357 12.80 -7.00 -15.94
N PRO A 358 13.89 -6.25 -15.64
CA PRO A 358 13.94 -4.80 -15.84
C PRO A 358 13.63 -4.42 -17.28
N GLY A 359 12.78 -3.39 -17.46
CA GLY A 359 12.38 -2.89 -18.78
C GLY A 359 11.38 -3.77 -19.54
N GLN A 360 11.01 -4.94 -19.00
CA GLN A 360 9.99 -5.80 -19.63
C GLN A 360 8.57 -5.33 -19.26
N PRO A 361 7.55 -5.67 -20.07
CA PRO A 361 6.15 -5.34 -19.77
C PRO A 361 5.68 -5.79 -18.38
N LEU A 362 6.15 -6.95 -17.92
CA LEU A 362 6.04 -7.42 -16.55
C LEU A 362 7.44 -7.50 -15.98
N ASN A 363 7.79 -6.56 -15.09
CA ASN A 363 9.14 -6.45 -14.54
C ASN A 363 9.37 -7.30 -13.28
N PHE A 364 8.29 -7.79 -12.65
CA PHE A 364 8.35 -8.67 -11.49
C PHE A 364 7.14 -9.62 -11.50
N ILE A 365 7.39 -10.91 -11.31
CA ILE A 365 6.34 -11.95 -11.21
C ILE A 365 6.68 -12.84 -10.02
N MET A 366 5.67 -13.29 -9.26
CA MET A 366 5.84 -14.34 -8.26
C MET A 366 4.58 -15.19 -8.10
N THR A 367 4.76 -16.42 -7.61
CA THR A 367 3.64 -17.31 -7.27
C THR A 367 2.85 -16.73 -6.09
N TYR A 368 1.58 -16.41 -6.33
CA TYR A 368 0.64 -15.93 -5.32
C TYR A 368 -0.13 -17.05 -4.63
N LYS A 369 -0.51 -18.07 -5.41
CA LYS A 369 -1.13 -19.31 -4.93
C LYS A 369 -0.61 -20.47 -5.77
N GLN A 370 -0.20 -21.53 -5.09
CA GLN A 370 0.19 -22.81 -5.71
C GLN A 370 -1.00 -23.79 -5.66
N GLY A 371 -1.21 -24.57 -6.70
CA GLY A 371 -2.24 -25.61 -6.77
C GLY A 371 -1.98 -26.60 -7.89
N GLU A 372 -2.50 -27.82 -7.76
CA GLU A 372 -2.27 -28.93 -8.70
C GLU A 372 -2.89 -28.68 -10.07
N ASP A 373 -4.15 -28.21 -10.11
CA ASP A 373 -4.88 -27.96 -11.36
C ASP A 373 -4.47 -26.62 -12.00
N TYR A 374 -4.17 -25.63 -11.20
CA TYR A 374 -3.71 -24.31 -11.61
C TYR A 374 -2.99 -23.57 -10.49
N SER A 375 -2.06 -22.75 -10.87
CA SER A 375 -1.43 -21.76 -10.00
C SER A 375 -1.91 -20.35 -10.32
N VAL A 376 -1.81 -19.44 -9.35
CA VAL A 376 -2.05 -18.01 -9.56
C VAL A 376 -0.75 -17.27 -9.32
N LEU A 377 -0.35 -16.50 -10.33
CA LEU A 377 0.77 -15.56 -10.23
C LEU A 377 0.24 -14.17 -9.90
N VAL A 378 1.06 -13.38 -9.23
CA VAL A 378 0.93 -11.92 -9.17
C VAL A 378 2.12 -11.31 -9.92
N ALA A 379 1.83 -10.35 -10.79
CA ALA A 379 2.83 -9.68 -11.60
C ALA A 379 2.66 -8.16 -11.54
N PHE A 380 3.79 -7.47 -11.72
CA PHE A 380 3.88 -6.02 -11.80
C PHE A 380 4.54 -5.60 -13.10
N GLY A 381 4.06 -4.49 -13.66
CA GLY A 381 4.68 -3.82 -14.79
C GLY A 381 4.90 -2.35 -14.49
N SER A 382 6.05 -1.82 -14.89
CA SER A 382 6.44 -0.43 -14.67
C SER A 382 5.78 0.57 -15.66
N HIS A 383 5.04 0.06 -16.64
CA HIS A 383 4.35 0.87 -17.65
C HIS A 383 2.82 0.89 -17.40
N PRO A 384 2.14 2.01 -17.73
CA PRO A 384 0.73 2.20 -17.40
C PRO A 384 -0.25 1.44 -18.30
N ASN A 385 0.23 0.75 -19.32
CA ASN A 385 -0.63 0.09 -20.29
C ASN A 385 -1.24 -1.18 -19.69
N THR A 386 -2.55 -1.29 -19.73
CA THR A 386 -3.24 -2.56 -19.48
C THR A 386 -2.80 -3.56 -20.53
N LEU A 387 -2.38 -4.75 -20.07
CA LEU A 387 -2.00 -5.84 -20.95
C LEU A 387 -3.20 -6.79 -21.11
N ASP A 388 -3.47 -7.20 -22.33
CA ASP A 388 -4.41 -8.28 -22.58
C ASP A 388 -3.77 -9.65 -22.32
N GLN A 389 -4.58 -10.71 -22.38
CA GLN A 389 -4.11 -12.07 -22.10
C GLN A 389 -3.00 -12.51 -23.08
N GLN A 390 -3.05 -12.06 -24.34
CA GLN A 390 -2.03 -12.41 -25.34
C GLN A 390 -0.69 -11.75 -25.02
N ALA A 391 -0.68 -10.46 -24.66
CA ALA A 391 0.53 -9.76 -24.28
C ALA A 391 1.15 -10.34 -22.99
N ILE A 392 0.31 -10.78 -22.04
CA ILE A 392 0.74 -11.46 -20.82
C ILE A 392 1.32 -12.83 -21.14
N GLN A 393 0.72 -13.61 -22.04
CA GLN A 393 1.30 -14.89 -22.47
C GLN A 393 2.69 -14.68 -23.09
N GLN A 394 2.84 -13.69 -23.97
CA GLN A 394 4.14 -13.37 -24.57
C GLN A 394 5.21 -12.99 -23.53
N ALA A 395 4.83 -12.25 -22.49
CA ALA A 395 5.73 -11.92 -21.40
C ALA A 395 6.12 -13.17 -20.57
N LEU A 396 5.17 -14.09 -20.35
CA LEU A 396 5.45 -15.36 -19.65
C LEU A 396 6.30 -16.31 -20.49
N ASP A 397 6.12 -16.36 -21.81
CA ASP A 397 6.93 -17.21 -22.71
C ASP A 397 8.44 -16.90 -22.58
N VAL A 398 8.78 -15.63 -22.28
CA VAL A 398 10.16 -15.20 -22.05
C VAL A 398 10.63 -15.54 -20.63
N GLN A 399 9.80 -15.24 -19.62
CA GLN A 399 10.23 -15.31 -18.21
C GLN A 399 10.02 -16.69 -17.59
N LEU A 400 8.92 -17.35 -17.91
CA LEU A 400 8.52 -18.67 -17.41
C LEU A 400 8.09 -19.57 -18.58
N PRO A 401 9.04 -20.02 -19.45
CA PRO A 401 8.74 -20.81 -20.61
C PRO A 401 7.91 -22.06 -20.26
N GLY A 402 6.83 -22.28 -20.99
CA GLY A 402 5.91 -23.40 -20.77
C GLY A 402 4.73 -23.08 -19.86
N ALA A 403 4.73 -21.95 -19.13
CA ALA A 403 3.57 -21.50 -18.38
C ALA A 403 2.46 -21.07 -19.36
N LYS A 404 1.26 -21.64 -19.22
CA LYS A 404 0.12 -21.36 -20.09
C LYS A 404 -0.92 -20.54 -19.35
N VAL A 405 -1.20 -19.35 -19.85
CA VAL A 405 -2.20 -18.44 -19.29
C VAL A 405 -3.61 -18.96 -19.56
N LEU A 406 -4.38 -19.13 -18.51
CA LEU A 406 -5.79 -19.52 -18.56
C LEU A 406 -6.72 -18.31 -18.45
N ASP A 407 -6.40 -17.35 -17.55
CA ASP A 407 -7.20 -16.16 -17.31
C ASP A 407 -6.36 -15.09 -16.58
N ILE A 408 -6.82 -13.83 -16.61
CA ILE A 408 -6.15 -12.70 -15.96
C ILE A 408 -7.15 -11.84 -15.20
N SER A 409 -6.67 -11.14 -14.16
CA SER A 409 -7.44 -10.14 -13.41
C SER A 409 -6.57 -8.96 -13.03
N SER A 410 -7.03 -7.75 -13.31
CA SER A 410 -6.34 -6.50 -13.00
C SER A 410 -7.34 -5.39 -12.73
N TYR A 411 -6.88 -4.26 -12.17
CA TYR A 411 -7.68 -3.05 -12.03
C TYR A 411 -6.88 -1.85 -12.53
N ASP A 412 -7.49 -1.03 -13.38
CA ASP A 412 -6.85 0.17 -13.91
C ASP A 412 -6.88 1.32 -12.89
N TRP A 413 -5.85 1.37 -12.04
CA TRP A 413 -5.65 2.45 -11.07
C TRP A 413 -5.31 3.79 -11.74
N ASN A 414 -4.72 3.76 -12.92
CA ASN A 414 -4.27 4.94 -13.63
C ASN A 414 -5.44 5.68 -14.30
N GLY A 415 -6.37 4.92 -14.89
CA GLY A 415 -7.60 5.44 -15.48
C GLY A 415 -8.71 5.72 -14.47
N SER A 416 -8.62 5.18 -13.24
CA SER A 416 -9.62 5.43 -12.20
C SER A 416 -9.63 6.90 -11.77
N PRO A 417 -10.78 7.60 -11.86
CA PRO A 417 -10.88 9.01 -11.47
C PRO A 417 -10.65 9.25 -9.98
N GLN A 418 -10.79 8.23 -9.13
CA GLN A 418 -10.58 8.32 -7.68
C GLN A 418 -9.12 8.12 -7.25
N SER A 419 -8.24 7.67 -8.14
CA SER A 419 -6.82 7.42 -7.81
C SER A 419 -5.83 8.09 -8.75
N LYS A 420 -6.05 8.03 -10.07
CA LYS A 420 -5.18 8.55 -11.13
C LYS A 420 -3.72 8.12 -10.98
N GLY A 421 -3.50 6.90 -10.46
CA GLY A 421 -2.20 6.32 -10.16
C GLY A 421 -2.27 5.24 -9.09
N THR A 422 -1.16 4.55 -8.84
CA THR A 422 -1.05 3.44 -7.90
C THR A 422 -0.61 3.93 -6.52
N TRP A 423 0.46 3.41 -5.90
CA TRP A 423 0.98 3.92 -4.63
C TRP A 423 1.88 5.14 -4.83
N ALA A 424 1.88 6.04 -3.84
CA ALA A 424 2.66 7.26 -3.92
C ALA A 424 4.13 7.01 -3.61
N SER A 425 4.99 7.25 -4.60
CA SER A 425 6.43 7.41 -4.44
C SER A 425 6.83 8.79 -4.99
N TYR A 426 7.87 9.41 -4.42
CA TYR A 426 8.22 10.77 -4.75
C TYR A 426 9.26 10.84 -5.89
N ARG A 427 9.07 11.84 -6.75
CA ARG A 427 10.00 12.19 -7.82
C ARG A 427 11.24 12.88 -7.26
N PRO A 428 12.34 12.99 -8.02
CA PRO A 428 13.44 13.88 -7.67
C PRO A 428 12.94 15.29 -7.35
N HIS A 429 13.54 15.93 -6.35
CA HIS A 429 13.23 17.25 -5.81
C HIS A 429 11.88 17.39 -5.05
N TRP A 430 11.07 16.34 -4.91
CA TRP A 430 9.75 16.44 -4.28
C TRP A 430 9.79 16.61 -2.77
N ILE A 431 10.76 15.97 -2.10
CA ILE A 431 10.96 16.19 -0.65
C ILE A 431 11.28 17.65 -0.40
N LYS A 432 12.18 18.22 -1.20
CA LYS A 432 12.56 19.65 -1.12
C LYS A 432 11.39 20.59 -1.39
N ASN A 433 10.63 20.33 -2.46
CA ASN A 433 9.67 21.31 -2.97
C ASN A 433 8.29 21.20 -2.31
N TYR A 434 7.84 19.97 -1.94
CA TYR A 434 6.45 19.75 -1.62
C TYR A 434 6.20 19.11 -0.25
N TYR A 435 7.13 18.30 0.30
CA TYR A 435 6.89 17.53 1.52
C TYR A 435 6.36 18.38 2.67
N ALA A 436 6.99 19.50 2.98
CA ALA A 436 6.57 20.36 4.09
C ALA A 436 5.17 21.00 3.90
N GLN A 437 4.68 21.11 2.66
CA GLN A 437 3.36 21.67 2.38
C GLN A 437 2.25 20.66 2.65
N PHE A 438 2.51 19.37 2.39
CA PHE A 438 1.57 18.28 2.69
C PHE A 438 1.38 18.01 4.19
N GLN A 439 2.33 18.44 5.02
CA GLN A 439 2.24 18.24 6.49
C GLN A 439 1.41 19.33 7.19
N LYS A 440 1.00 20.38 6.46
CA LYS A 440 0.24 21.51 7.03
C LYS A 440 -1.25 21.25 6.99
N THR A 441 -1.95 21.74 8.01
CA THR A 441 -3.41 21.89 7.97
C THR A 441 -3.78 23.19 7.27
N GLN A 442 -4.96 23.25 6.69
CA GLN A 442 -5.52 24.46 6.10
C GLN A 442 -6.79 24.85 6.87
N GLY A 443 -6.64 25.75 7.83
CA GLY A 443 -7.74 26.19 8.69
C GLY A 443 -8.36 25.01 9.46
N ARG A 444 -9.60 24.64 9.10
CA ARG A 444 -10.36 23.52 9.66
C ARG A 444 -10.32 22.26 8.77
N VAL A 445 -9.51 22.28 7.70
CA VAL A 445 -9.28 21.14 6.81
C VAL A 445 -7.95 20.49 7.13
N TYR A 446 -7.98 19.19 7.43
CA TYR A 446 -6.85 18.36 7.80
C TYR A 446 -6.60 17.33 6.70
N PHE A 447 -5.35 17.19 6.27
CA PHE A 447 -4.99 16.21 5.26
C PHE A 447 -4.51 14.91 5.91
N GLY A 448 -5.18 13.79 5.57
CA GLY A 448 -4.95 12.48 6.16
C GLY A 448 -4.68 11.37 5.13
N SER A 449 -4.27 11.72 3.90
CA SER A 449 -4.00 10.72 2.86
C SER A 449 -2.73 9.91 3.13
N GLY A 450 -2.71 8.64 2.72
CA GLY A 450 -1.52 7.81 2.72
C GLY A 450 -0.37 8.38 1.88
N ASP A 451 -0.68 9.25 0.90
CA ASP A 451 0.31 9.94 0.06
C ASP A 451 1.08 11.03 0.81
N HIS A 452 0.54 11.46 1.96
CA HIS A 452 1.14 12.45 2.85
C HIS A 452 1.71 11.82 4.12
N GLY A 453 1.67 10.49 4.23
CA GLY A 453 2.11 9.76 5.42
C GLY A 453 3.58 10.01 5.74
N GLU A 454 3.90 10.10 7.01
CA GLU A 454 5.25 9.95 7.53
C GLU A 454 5.59 8.45 7.57
N GLY A 455 6.86 8.09 7.52
CA GLY A 455 7.28 6.70 7.54
C GLY A 455 6.87 5.94 6.26
N TRP A 456 5.98 4.99 6.36
CA TRP A 456 5.52 4.10 5.29
C TRP A 456 4.52 4.78 4.31
N ARG A 457 4.86 5.98 3.81
CA ARG A 457 4.07 6.69 2.79
C ARG A 457 3.81 5.80 1.57
N GLY A 458 2.60 5.87 1.03
CA GLY A 458 2.19 5.08 -0.14
C GLY A 458 1.76 3.64 0.19
N THR A 459 1.77 3.24 1.45
CA THR A 459 1.34 1.90 1.91
C THR A 459 0.07 1.95 2.75
N ILE A 460 -0.47 0.78 3.09
CA ILE A 460 -1.61 0.62 4.02
C ILE A 460 -1.26 1.23 5.38
N ASP A 461 -0.06 0.96 5.90
CA ASP A 461 0.44 1.49 7.17
C ASP A 461 0.48 3.02 7.19
N GLY A 462 1.09 3.61 6.16
CA GLY A 462 1.18 5.07 6.04
C GLY A 462 -0.18 5.73 5.92
N ALA A 463 -1.15 5.06 5.29
CA ALA A 463 -2.52 5.53 5.18
C ALA A 463 -3.22 5.54 6.55
N ILE A 464 -3.18 4.43 7.28
CA ILE A 464 -3.76 4.35 8.64
C ILE A 464 -3.12 5.40 9.54
N GLY A 465 -1.78 5.48 9.57
CA GLY A 465 -1.06 6.47 10.37
C GLY A 465 -1.42 7.92 10.05
N ALA A 466 -1.62 8.25 8.77
CA ALA A 466 -2.05 9.58 8.35
C ALA A 466 -3.48 9.91 8.83
N GLY A 467 -4.41 8.95 8.74
CA GLY A 467 -5.78 9.08 9.24
C GLY A 467 -5.83 9.28 10.75
N VAL A 468 -5.11 8.46 11.51
CA VAL A 468 -4.98 8.58 12.98
C VAL A 468 -4.45 9.95 13.38
N ARG A 469 -3.36 10.41 12.75
CA ARG A 469 -2.79 11.74 13.04
C ARG A 469 -3.75 12.88 12.70
N ALA A 470 -4.49 12.77 11.60
CA ALA A 470 -5.48 13.78 11.24
C ALA A 470 -6.61 13.86 12.28
N ALA A 471 -7.13 12.73 12.74
CA ALA A 471 -8.14 12.68 13.82
C ALA A 471 -7.60 13.25 15.15
N GLN A 472 -6.34 12.99 15.51
CA GLN A 472 -5.69 13.57 16.68
C GLN A 472 -5.57 15.10 16.59
N ARG A 473 -5.20 15.64 15.40
CA ARG A 473 -5.16 17.09 15.18
C ARG A 473 -6.55 17.74 15.28
N VAL A 474 -7.58 17.06 14.78
CA VAL A 474 -8.98 17.50 14.97
C VAL A 474 -9.33 17.52 16.44
N LYS A 475 -9.02 16.48 17.21
CA LYS A 475 -9.23 16.43 18.67
C LYS A 475 -8.54 17.58 19.38
N ALA A 476 -7.28 17.86 19.05
CA ALA A 476 -6.52 18.95 19.66
C ALA A 476 -7.17 20.34 19.40
N ARG A 477 -7.99 20.47 18.35
CA ARG A 477 -8.70 21.72 18.03
C ARG A 477 -10.08 21.80 18.65
N LEU A 478 -10.83 20.70 18.65
CA LEU A 478 -12.25 20.70 19.08
C LEU A 478 -12.42 20.43 20.58
N GLY A 479 -11.45 19.83 21.24
CA GLY A 479 -11.43 19.49 22.66
C GLY A 479 -11.92 18.09 22.94
#